data_9f0d7a1dbf7f74f41ff1e219fc6297f4
#
_entry.id   9f0d7a1dbf7f74f41ff1e219fc6297f4
#
_cell.length_a   1.000
_cell.length_b   1.000
_cell.length_c   1.000
_cell.angle_alpha   90.00
_cell.angle_beta   90.00
_cell.angle_gamma   90.00
#
_symmetry.space_group_name_H-M   'P 1'
#
loop_
_entity.id
_entity.type
_entity.pdbx_description
1 polymer ?
#
loop_
_entity_poly.entity_id
_entity_poly.type
_entity_poly.pdbx_seq_one_letter_code
_entity_poly.pdbx_strand_id
1 'polypeptide(L)'
;LTAGGAQERRIRDSLETAFGKGLGRCFAFVEGTNHASDDPSQTAGPDVLGRGVTCTIDDRPWRRLAFSAQLACADCGIEYPVPEPRLYSFNSPLGACPECEGFGNIIGLDMDLVVPDPNKSLREGAIAPWNTPAYAHELDELLALADDYDLPVDVPFAQLTDEQRAILIHGVPERKFGGLDGFIGWLERRKYKMHVRVFLSRWRSYRPCPA
;
A
#
# COMPACT_ATOMS: atom_id res chain seq x y z
N LEU A 1 -30.55 34.13 -1.82
CA LEU A 1 -29.71 35.30 -1.61
C LEU A 1 -29.17 35.77 -2.95
N THR A 2 -29.38 37.01 -3.37
CA THR A 2 -28.84 37.55 -4.62
C THR A 2 -27.47 38.14 -4.35
N ALA A 3 -26.46 37.73 -5.16
CA ALA A 3 -25.10 38.24 -5.05
C ALA A 3 -25.14 39.79 -5.22
N GLY A 4 -24.51 40.53 -4.32
CA GLY A 4 -24.50 42.01 -4.31
C GLY A 4 -25.66 42.68 -3.58
N GLY A 5 -26.74 41.96 -3.22
CA GLY A 5 -27.90 42.48 -2.52
C GLY A 5 -28.03 42.02 -1.06
N ALA A 6 -27.28 40.98 -0.65
CA ALA A 6 -27.33 40.46 0.70
C ALA A 6 -26.28 41.13 1.60
N GLN A 7 -26.67 41.53 2.83
CA GLN A 7 -25.69 41.97 3.81
C GLN A 7 -24.73 40.81 4.15
N GLU A 8 -23.44 41.07 4.21
CA GLU A 8 -22.37 40.09 4.53
C GLU A 8 -22.72 39.29 5.80
N ARG A 9 -23.26 39.96 6.83
CA ARG A 9 -23.68 39.32 8.07
C ARG A 9 -24.69 38.19 7.82
N ARG A 10 -25.68 38.40 6.95
CA ARG A 10 -26.72 37.40 6.66
C ARG A 10 -26.18 36.20 5.92
N ILE A 11 -25.18 36.40 5.06
CA ILE A 11 -24.48 35.31 4.38
C ILE A 11 -23.70 34.50 5.40
N ARG A 12 -22.97 35.15 6.29
CA ARG A 12 -22.20 34.50 7.37
C ARG A 12 -23.10 33.66 8.28
N ASP A 13 -24.21 34.24 8.79
CA ASP A 13 -25.15 33.56 9.68
C ASP A 13 -25.74 32.30 8.98
N SER A 14 -26.05 32.41 7.69
CA SER A 14 -26.54 31.27 6.89
C SER A 14 -25.50 30.15 6.72
N LEU A 15 -24.22 30.51 6.46
CA LEU A 15 -23.14 29.56 6.36
C LEU A 15 -22.84 28.89 7.71
N GLU A 16 -22.78 29.64 8.80
CA GLU A 16 -22.60 29.10 10.14
C GLU A 16 -23.73 28.11 10.52
N THR A 17 -24.96 28.43 10.18
CA THR A 17 -26.10 27.52 10.38
C THR A 17 -25.94 26.25 9.53
N ALA A 18 -25.55 26.38 8.25
CA ALA A 18 -25.36 25.26 7.35
C ALA A 18 -24.20 24.35 7.81
N PHE A 19 -23.07 24.92 8.21
CA PHE A 19 -21.95 24.17 8.78
C PHE A 19 -22.32 23.47 10.08
N GLY A 20 -23.05 24.13 10.97
CA GLY A 20 -23.49 23.53 12.23
C GLY A 20 -24.44 22.34 12.01
N LYS A 21 -25.39 22.44 11.08
CA LYS A 21 -26.31 21.35 10.73
C LYS A 21 -25.64 20.23 9.91
N GLY A 22 -24.67 20.59 9.07
CA GLY A 22 -23.93 19.67 8.21
C GLY A 22 -22.70 19.05 8.86
N LEU A 23 -22.54 19.14 10.19
CA LEU A 23 -21.38 18.59 10.92
C LEU A 23 -20.02 19.02 10.33
N GLY A 24 -19.91 20.30 10.01
CA GLY A 24 -18.73 20.89 9.43
C GLY A 24 -18.64 20.80 7.90
N ARG A 25 -19.70 20.38 7.22
CA ARG A 25 -19.79 20.38 5.75
C ARG A 25 -21.00 21.18 5.30
N CYS A 26 -20.87 21.93 4.22
CA CYS A 26 -22.01 22.57 3.58
C CYS A 26 -21.86 22.67 2.07
N PHE A 27 -22.97 22.88 1.38
CA PHE A 27 -23.01 23.16 -0.04
C PHE A 27 -23.60 24.56 -0.28
N ALA A 28 -22.97 25.27 -1.22
CA ALA A 28 -23.57 26.49 -1.76
C ALA A 28 -23.96 26.23 -3.22
N PHE A 29 -25.19 26.62 -3.56
CA PHE A 29 -25.69 26.57 -4.91
C PHE A 29 -25.67 27.98 -5.47
N VAL A 30 -24.95 28.15 -6.59
CA VAL A 30 -24.84 29.44 -7.29
C VAL A 30 -25.53 29.29 -8.63
N GLU A 31 -26.50 30.18 -8.92
CA GLU A 31 -27.17 30.17 -10.22
C GLU A 31 -26.18 30.52 -11.31
N GLY A 32 -26.12 29.66 -12.34
CA GLY A 32 -25.01 29.70 -13.32
C GLY A 32 -25.03 30.94 -14.21
N THR A 33 -23.90 31.62 -14.27
CA THR A 33 -23.46 32.32 -15.46
C THR A 33 -22.45 31.40 -16.13
N ASN A 34 -22.72 31.09 -17.42
CA ASN A 34 -21.82 30.29 -18.27
C ASN A 34 -20.41 30.90 -18.28
N HIS A 35 -19.53 30.42 -17.41
CA HIS A 35 -18.10 30.59 -17.64
C HIS A 35 -17.61 29.33 -18.38
N ALA A 36 -17.28 29.56 -19.65
CA ALA A 36 -16.73 28.60 -20.60
C ALA A 36 -15.37 28.06 -20.09
N SER A 37 -15.41 27.03 -19.27
CA SER A 37 -14.30 26.12 -18.97
C SER A 37 -14.80 24.75 -18.49
N ASP A 38 -16.07 24.42 -18.78
CA ASP A 38 -16.59 23.08 -18.51
C ASP A 38 -16.21 22.16 -19.67
N ASP A 39 -15.12 21.44 -19.52
CA ASP A 39 -14.79 20.30 -20.36
C ASP A 39 -15.83 19.20 -20.07
N PRO A 40 -16.73 18.85 -21.02
CA PRO A 40 -17.80 17.86 -20.80
C PRO A 40 -17.27 16.43 -20.59
N SER A 41 -15.95 16.21 -20.64
CA SER A 41 -15.31 14.92 -20.38
C SER A 41 -15.07 14.63 -18.89
N GLN A 42 -15.33 15.58 -17.99
CA GLN A 42 -15.22 15.34 -16.54
C GLN A 42 -16.51 14.74 -16.00
N THR A 43 -16.68 13.44 -16.25
CA THR A 43 -17.67 12.60 -15.58
C THR A 43 -17.50 12.68 -14.05
N ALA A 44 -18.64 12.75 -13.36
CA ALA A 44 -18.83 12.82 -11.92
C ALA A 44 -17.76 12.08 -11.09
N GLY A 45 -16.66 12.76 -10.78
CA GLY A 45 -15.76 12.38 -9.71
C GLY A 45 -16.35 12.75 -8.35
N PRO A 46 -15.76 12.29 -7.23
CA PRO A 46 -16.22 12.65 -5.90
C PRO A 46 -16.27 14.17 -5.75
N ASP A 47 -17.24 14.67 -4.97
CA ASP A 47 -17.41 16.10 -4.68
C ASP A 47 -16.12 16.72 -4.15
N VAL A 48 -15.39 17.38 -5.03
CA VAL A 48 -14.11 17.99 -4.71
C VAL A 48 -14.37 19.37 -4.11
N LEU A 49 -13.76 19.66 -2.98
CA LEU A 49 -13.93 20.95 -2.28
C LEU A 49 -13.52 22.11 -3.19
N GLY A 50 -14.40 23.10 -3.30
CA GLY A 50 -14.15 24.32 -4.07
C GLY A 50 -14.33 24.19 -5.58
N ARG A 51 -14.40 22.98 -6.16
CA ARG A 51 -14.80 22.78 -7.56
C ARG A 51 -16.32 22.68 -7.64
N GLY A 52 -16.92 23.50 -8.51
CA GLY A 52 -18.37 23.46 -8.69
C GLY A 52 -18.78 22.31 -9.59
N VAL A 53 -19.75 21.52 -9.15
CA VAL A 53 -20.42 20.53 -9.98
C VAL A 53 -21.71 21.16 -10.52
N THR A 54 -21.93 21.10 -11.84
CA THR A 54 -23.17 21.61 -12.45
C THR A 54 -24.31 20.66 -12.11
N CYS A 55 -25.40 21.19 -11.59
CA CYS A 55 -26.63 20.47 -11.30
C CYS A 55 -27.85 21.30 -11.77
N THR A 56 -28.98 20.63 -11.98
CA THR A 56 -30.23 21.28 -12.38
C THR A 56 -31.18 21.32 -11.18
N ILE A 57 -31.66 22.50 -10.87
CA ILE A 57 -32.69 22.73 -9.83
C ILE A 57 -33.79 23.58 -10.48
N ASP A 58 -35.04 23.13 -10.45
CA ASP A 58 -36.19 23.78 -11.07
C ASP A 58 -35.94 24.14 -12.55
N ASP A 59 -35.42 23.18 -13.32
CA ASP A 59 -35.05 23.30 -14.74
C ASP A 59 -34.03 24.43 -15.05
N ARG A 60 -33.32 24.91 -14.04
CA ARG A 60 -32.24 25.88 -14.19
C ARG A 60 -30.88 25.29 -13.83
N PRO A 61 -29.81 25.69 -14.53
CA PRO A 61 -28.47 25.26 -14.22
C PRO A 61 -27.96 25.98 -12.96
N TRP A 62 -27.44 25.18 -12.03
CA TRP A 62 -26.79 25.64 -10.81
C TRP A 62 -25.40 25.04 -10.71
N ARG A 63 -24.50 25.78 -10.10
CA ARG A 63 -23.18 25.28 -9.71
C ARG A 63 -23.19 24.99 -8.20
N ARG A 64 -23.03 23.71 -7.84
CA ARG A 64 -22.91 23.27 -6.45
C ARG A 64 -21.45 23.34 -6.03
N LEU A 65 -21.14 24.15 -5.03
CA LEU A 65 -19.82 24.29 -4.40
C LEU A 65 -19.82 23.57 -3.08
N ALA A 66 -18.87 22.66 -2.85
CA ALA A 66 -18.70 21.95 -1.59
C ALA A 66 -17.69 22.70 -0.69
N PHE A 67 -18.01 22.82 0.58
CA PHE A 67 -17.16 23.42 1.61
C PHE A 67 -17.06 22.50 2.82
N SER A 68 -15.87 22.43 3.42
CA SER A 68 -15.62 21.69 4.65
C SER A 68 -14.85 22.57 5.64
N ALA A 69 -15.22 22.50 6.91
CA ALA A 69 -14.45 23.07 8.02
C ALA A 69 -13.32 22.13 8.47
N GLN A 70 -13.32 20.90 7.96
CA GLN A 70 -12.27 19.93 8.23
C GLN A 70 -11.10 20.15 7.29
N LEU A 71 -9.90 19.75 7.71
CA LEU A 71 -8.72 19.76 6.84
C LEU A 71 -8.90 18.71 5.75
N ALA A 72 -9.18 19.17 4.53
CA ALA A 72 -9.38 18.28 3.39
C ALA A 72 -8.66 18.83 2.15
N CYS A 73 -8.22 17.94 1.28
CA CYS A 73 -7.64 18.32 -0.01
C CYS A 73 -8.75 18.84 -0.93
N ALA A 74 -8.53 20.02 -1.53
CA ALA A 74 -9.48 20.61 -2.47
C ALA A 74 -9.55 19.80 -3.79
N ASP A 75 -8.52 19.03 -4.14
CA ASP A 75 -8.44 18.32 -5.43
C ASP A 75 -8.99 16.89 -5.37
N CYS A 76 -8.69 16.13 -4.32
CA CYS A 76 -9.07 14.72 -4.21
C CYS A 76 -10.06 14.41 -3.07
N GLY A 77 -10.42 15.41 -2.24
CA GLY A 77 -11.36 15.22 -1.14
C GLY A 77 -10.84 14.40 0.06
N ILE A 78 -9.55 14.03 0.08
CA ILE A 78 -8.96 13.32 1.22
C ILE A 78 -9.02 14.23 2.46
N GLU A 79 -9.56 13.71 3.55
CA GLU A 79 -9.60 14.39 4.85
C GLU A 79 -8.34 14.04 5.65
N TYR A 80 -7.70 15.08 6.18
CA TYR A 80 -6.53 14.93 7.02
C TYR A 80 -6.92 14.96 8.49
N PRO A 81 -6.28 14.19 9.36
CA PRO A 81 -6.48 14.29 10.80
C PRO A 81 -6.06 15.68 11.29
N VAL A 82 -6.67 16.12 12.38
CA VAL A 82 -6.26 17.38 13.03
C VAL A 82 -4.79 17.30 13.40
N PRO A 83 -3.95 18.29 13.02
CA PRO A 83 -2.54 18.28 13.33
C PRO A 83 -2.28 18.27 14.83
N GLU A 84 -1.70 17.18 15.30
CA GLU A 84 -1.21 17.04 16.66
C GLU A 84 0.31 16.85 16.63
N PRO A 85 1.07 17.29 17.66
CA PRO A 85 2.51 17.07 17.71
C PRO A 85 2.93 15.61 17.53
N ARG A 86 2.07 14.67 17.95
CA ARG A 86 2.30 13.22 17.78
C ARG A 86 2.31 12.73 16.34
N LEU A 87 1.66 13.45 15.41
CA LEU A 87 1.69 13.13 13.97
C LEU A 87 3.06 13.37 13.35
N TYR A 88 3.89 14.20 13.97
CA TYR A 88 5.23 14.52 13.49
C TYR A 88 6.33 13.77 14.25
N SER A 89 5.95 12.83 15.12
CA SER A 89 6.88 12.07 15.93
C SER A 89 6.98 10.63 15.43
N PHE A 90 8.19 10.23 15.00
CA PHE A 90 8.46 8.84 14.61
C PHE A 90 8.34 7.84 15.78
N ASN A 91 8.34 8.31 17.04
CA ASN A 91 8.12 7.49 18.25
C ASN A 91 6.63 7.36 18.61
N SER A 92 5.73 7.93 17.83
CA SER A 92 4.28 7.84 18.04
C SER A 92 3.66 6.96 16.96
N PRO A 93 2.76 6.04 17.30
CA PRO A 93 2.03 5.23 16.30
C PRO A 93 1.28 6.05 15.25
N LEU A 94 0.94 7.31 15.57
CA LEU A 94 0.28 8.22 14.64
C LEU A 94 1.20 8.83 13.59
N GLY A 95 2.48 9.03 13.92
CA GLY A 95 3.47 9.66 13.04
C GLY A 95 4.59 8.74 12.60
N ALA A 96 4.64 7.52 13.14
CA ALA A 96 5.62 6.53 12.75
C ALA A 96 5.34 5.97 11.35
N CYS A 97 6.38 5.62 10.64
CA CYS A 97 6.24 4.88 9.40
C CYS A 97 5.54 3.54 9.66
N PRO A 98 4.49 3.16 8.90
CA PRO A 98 3.75 1.91 9.12
C PRO A 98 4.60 0.66 8.86
N GLU A 99 5.66 0.76 8.04
CA GLU A 99 6.52 -0.37 7.71
C GLU A 99 7.56 -0.68 8.80
N CYS A 100 8.22 0.36 9.32
CA CYS A 100 9.30 0.18 10.29
C CYS A 100 8.94 0.67 11.71
N GLU A 101 7.73 1.16 11.92
CA GLU A 101 7.25 1.68 13.21
C GLU A 101 8.17 2.77 13.80
N GLY A 102 8.90 3.49 12.95
CA GLY A 102 9.84 4.54 13.35
C GLY A 102 11.28 4.08 13.56
N PHE A 103 11.59 2.78 13.40
CA PHE A 103 12.94 2.25 13.60
C PHE A 103 13.90 2.53 12.43
N GLY A 104 13.40 2.95 11.27
CA GLY A 104 14.20 3.20 10.06
C GLY A 104 14.72 1.93 9.36
N ASN A 105 14.58 0.77 9.99
CA ASN A 105 15.00 -0.52 9.47
C ASN A 105 13.87 -1.54 9.59
N ILE A 106 13.84 -2.48 8.65
CA ILE A 106 12.96 -3.65 8.68
C ILE A 106 13.81 -4.93 8.67
N ILE A 107 13.29 -5.97 9.30
CA ILE A 107 13.94 -7.30 9.25
C ILE A 107 13.34 -8.04 8.05
N GLY A 108 14.17 -8.33 7.06
CA GLY A 108 13.78 -9.05 5.86
C GLY A 108 14.64 -10.28 5.60
N LEU A 109 14.16 -11.15 4.70
CA LEU A 109 14.94 -12.27 4.19
C LEU A 109 16.18 -11.72 3.45
N ASP A 110 17.34 -12.28 3.75
CA ASP A 110 18.61 -11.90 3.15
C ASP A 110 19.05 -12.97 2.17
N MET A 111 19.05 -12.64 0.88
CA MET A 111 19.38 -13.60 -0.16
C MET A 111 20.84 -14.03 -0.14
N ASP A 112 21.75 -13.21 0.37
CA ASP A 112 23.17 -13.58 0.52
C ASP A 112 23.36 -14.62 1.63
N LEU A 113 22.47 -14.62 2.64
CA LEU A 113 22.44 -15.63 3.67
C LEU A 113 21.73 -16.91 3.20
N VAL A 114 20.69 -16.76 2.38
CA VAL A 114 19.92 -17.90 1.82
C VAL A 114 20.74 -18.65 0.79
N VAL A 115 21.50 -17.94 -0.06
CA VAL A 115 22.38 -18.51 -1.09
C VAL A 115 23.81 -18.02 -0.85
N PRO A 116 24.50 -18.58 0.14
CA PRO A 116 25.82 -18.12 0.53
C PRO A 116 26.91 -18.41 -0.53
N ASP A 117 26.68 -19.39 -1.39
CA ASP A 117 27.57 -19.71 -2.50
C ASP A 117 26.77 -19.79 -3.81
N PRO A 118 26.76 -18.72 -4.60
CA PRO A 118 26.03 -18.67 -5.86
C PRO A 118 26.62 -19.55 -6.97
N ASN A 119 27.83 -20.14 -6.76
CA ASN A 119 28.43 -21.06 -7.71
C ASN A 119 27.91 -22.49 -7.55
N LYS A 120 27.23 -22.80 -6.46
CA LYS A 120 26.54 -24.08 -6.28
C LYS A 120 25.28 -24.15 -7.11
N SER A 121 24.98 -25.34 -7.60
CA SER A 121 23.71 -25.66 -8.23
C SER A 121 22.62 -25.91 -7.18
N LEU A 122 21.35 -25.93 -7.62
CA LEU A 122 20.22 -26.27 -6.74
C LEU A 122 20.41 -27.68 -6.15
N ARG A 123 20.82 -28.62 -6.96
CA ARG A 123 21.08 -30.02 -6.53
C ARG A 123 22.23 -30.12 -5.53
N GLU A 124 23.24 -29.26 -5.63
CA GLU A 124 24.36 -29.18 -4.67
C GLU A 124 23.99 -28.40 -3.39
N GLY A 125 22.74 -27.96 -3.27
CA GLY A 125 22.25 -27.28 -2.10
C GLY A 125 22.60 -25.79 -2.06
N ALA A 126 22.45 -25.07 -3.17
CA ALA A 126 22.64 -23.62 -3.21
C ALA A 126 21.74 -22.90 -2.19
N ILE A 127 20.52 -23.41 -1.93
CA ILE A 127 19.56 -22.83 -0.98
C ILE A 127 19.82 -23.42 0.41
N ALA A 128 20.61 -22.72 1.20
CA ALA A 128 21.08 -23.18 2.51
C ALA A 128 19.97 -23.53 3.53
N PRO A 129 18.83 -22.83 3.62
CA PRO A 129 17.73 -23.21 4.50
C PRO A 129 17.20 -24.63 4.26
N TRP A 130 17.18 -25.10 3.02
CA TRP A 130 16.65 -26.40 2.62
C TRP A 130 17.66 -27.56 2.82
N ASN A 131 18.93 -27.24 3.06
CA ASN A 131 19.97 -28.25 3.33
C ASN A 131 19.86 -28.88 4.73
N THR A 132 18.94 -28.40 5.58
CA THR A 132 18.73 -29.01 6.89
C THR A 132 17.81 -30.22 6.76
N PRO A 133 18.09 -31.35 7.49
CA PRO A 133 17.27 -32.57 7.38
C PRO A 133 15.77 -32.35 7.63
N ALA A 134 15.44 -31.35 8.44
CA ALA A 134 14.05 -31.03 8.76
C ALA A 134 13.27 -30.41 7.59
N TYR A 135 13.98 -29.81 6.63
CA TYR A 135 13.41 -29.04 5.51
C TYR A 135 13.92 -29.48 4.14
N ALA A 136 14.65 -30.60 4.06
CA ALA A 136 15.17 -31.14 2.80
C ALA A 136 14.06 -31.49 1.79
N HIS A 137 12.86 -31.80 2.29
CA HIS A 137 11.69 -32.09 1.44
C HIS A 137 11.29 -30.90 0.53
N GLU A 138 11.59 -29.66 0.93
CA GLU A 138 11.33 -28.47 0.09
C GLU A 138 12.20 -28.50 -1.18
N LEU A 139 13.46 -28.96 -1.04
CA LEU A 139 14.33 -29.17 -2.19
C LEU A 139 13.87 -30.34 -3.05
N ASP A 140 13.43 -31.44 -2.44
CA ASP A 140 12.92 -32.61 -3.16
C ASP A 140 11.64 -32.24 -3.97
N GLU A 141 10.76 -31.42 -3.40
CA GLU A 141 9.57 -30.89 -4.09
C GLU A 141 9.96 -30.01 -5.28
N LEU A 142 10.96 -29.12 -5.10
CA LEU A 142 11.47 -28.29 -6.18
C LEU A 142 12.05 -29.14 -7.32
N LEU A 143 12.90 -30.12 -6.98
CA LEU A 143 13.52 -31.01 -7.99
C LEU A 143 12.48 -31.82 -8.77
N ALA A 144 11.37 -32.20 -8.13
CA ALA A 144 10.26 -32.91 -8.80
C ALA A 144 9.48 -32.01 -9.77
N LEU A 145 9.53 -30.70 -9.62
CA LEU A 145 8.86 -29.73 -10.49
C LEU A 145 9.77 -29.18 -11.59
N ALA A 146 11.08 -29.37 -11.46
CA ALA A 146 12.07 -28.70 -12.27
C ALA A 146 11.88 -28.94 -13.77
N ASP A 147 11.59 -30.18 -14.17
CA ASP A 147 11.38 -30.56 -15.58
C ASP A 147 10.13 -29.93 -16.20
N ASP A 148 9.07 -29.72 -15.40
CA ASP A 148 7.81 -29.13 -15.86
C ASP A 148 7.94 -27.63 -16.16
N TYR A 149 8.95 -26.98 -15.59
CA TYR A 149 9.13 -25.51 -15.67
C TYR A 149 10.48 -25.10 -16.29
N ASP A 150 11.14 -26.00 -16.99
CA ASP A 150 12.46 -25.77 -17.61
C ASP A 150 13.48 -25.15 -16.63
N LEU A 151 13.43 -25.58 -15.36
CA LEU A 151 14.33 -25.10 -14.32
C LEU A 151 15.60 -25.94 -14.28
N PRO A 152 16.75 -25.39 -14.68
CA PRO A 152 18.02 -26.16 -14.67
C PRO A 152 18.53 -26.30 -13.22
N VAL A 153 18.59 -27.53 -12.74
CA VAL A 153 18.95 -27.82 -11.34
C VAL A 153 20.45 -28.09 -11.13
N ASP A 154 21.19 -28.30 -12.22
CA ASP A 154 22.62 -28.69 -12.22
C ASP A 154 23.54 -27.51 -12.64
N VAL A 155 22.99 -26.33 -12.91
CA VAL A 155 23.77 -25.12 -13.21
C VAL A 155 23.96 -24.26 -11.94
N PRO A 156 25.04 -23.47 -11.85
CA PRO A 156 25.22 -22.52 -10.76
C PRO A 156 24.02 -21.60 -10.57
N PHE A 157 23.65 -21.32 -9.34
CA PHE A 157 22.54 -20.41 -9.01
C PHE A 157 22.71 -19.04 -9.67
N ALA A 158 23.95 -18.55 -9.79
CA ALA A 158 24.27 -17.29 -10.46
C ALA A 158 23.86 -17.24 -11.93
N GLN A 159 23.75 -18.40 -12.60
CA GLN A 159 23.39 -18.49 -14.02
C GLN A 159 21.89 -18.64 -14.26
N LEU A 160 21.10 -18.77 -13.22
CA LEU A 160 19.64 -18.82 -13.35
C LEU A 160 19.10 -17.48 -13.83
N THR A 161 18.11 -17.52 -14.72
CA THR A 161 17.39 -16.31 -15.19
C THR A 161 16.52 -15.74 -14.09
N ASP A 162 16.04 -14.50 -14.27
CA ASP A 162 15.17 -13.86 -13.29
C ASP A 162 13.81 -14.58 -13.17
N GLU A 163 13.30 -15.16 -14.27
CA GLU A 163 12.08 -15.97 -14.25
C GLU A 163 12.28 -17.26 -13.45
N GLN A 164 13.42 -17.92 -13.62
CA GLN A 164 13.78 -19.14 -12.89
C GLN A 164 13.96 -18.83 -11.39
N ARG A 165 14.60 -17.71 -11.05
CA ARG A 165 14.71 -17.24 -9.67
C ARG A 165 13.36 -16.89 -9.08
N ALA A 166 12.43 -16.31 -9.86
CA ALA A 166 11.09 -16.02 -9.40
C ALA A 166 10.32 -17.29 -8.99
N ILE A 167 10.49 -18.40 -9.71
CA ILE A 167 9.94 -19.72 -9.33
C ILE A 167 10.47 -20.17 -7.96
N LEU A 168 11.77 -20.00 -7.71
CA LEU A 168 12.39 -20.36 -6.44
C LEU A 168 11.90 -19.48 -5.28
N ILE A 169 11.69 -18.19 -5.52
CA ILE A 169 11.28 -17.23 -4.50
C ILE A 169 9.78 -17.31 -4.25
N HIS A 170 8.96 -17.20 -5.28
CA HIS A 170 7.52 -17.09 -5.16
C HIS A 170 6.77 -18.41 -5.26
N GLY A 171 7.49 -19.46 -5.73
CA GLY A 171 6.89 -20.77 -5.93
C GLY A 171 5.98 -20.86 -7.15
N VAL A 172 5.23 -21.96 -7.19
CA VAL A 172 4.25 -22.29 -8.24
C VAL A 172 2.93 -22.64 -7.56
N PRO A 173 1.98 -21.70 -7.43
CA PRO A 173 0.71 -21.92 -6.72
C PRO A 173 -0.11 -23.06 -7.28
N GLU A 174 -0.10 -23.25 -8.60
CA GLU A 174 -0.83 -24.32 -9.32
C GLU A 174 -0.39 -25.72 -8.88
N ARG A 175 0.85 -25.86 -8.51
CA ARG A 175 1.46 -27.11 -8.02
C ARG A 175 1.56 -27.17 -6.50
N LYS A 176 1.00 -26.15 -5.79
CA LYS A 176 1.06 -26.01 -4.33
C LYS A 176 2.49 -25.88 -3.77
N PHE A 177 3.46 -25.58 -4.62
CA PHE A 177 4.82 -25.27 -4.21
C PHE A 177 4.91 -23.78 -3.86
N GLY A 178 5.23 -23.48 -2.61
CA GLY A 178 5.24 -22.10 -2.10
C GLY A 178 6.56 -21.36 -2.31
N GLY A 179 7.60 -22.00 -2.77
CA GLY A 179 8.94 -21.43 -2.87
C GLY A 179 9.48 -20.95 -1.51
N LEU A 180 10.45 -20.06 -1.55
CA LEU A 180 11.02 -19.46 -0.34
C LEU A 180 10.01 -18.63 0.43
N ASP A 181 9.15 -17.86 -0.26
CA ASP A 181 8.12 -17.04 0.37
C ASP A 181 7.10 -17.89 1.15
N GLY A 182 6.62 -18.96 0.53
CA GLY A 182 5.71 -19.91 1.17
C GLY A 182 6.34 -20.60 2.36
N PHE A 183 7.58 -21.07 2.21
CA PHE A 183 8.36 -21.70 3.26
C PHE A 183 8.60 -20.76 4.45
N ILE A 184 9.08 -19.55 4.20
CA ILE A 184 9.30 -18.56 5.25
C ILE A 184 7.96 -18.16 5.91
N GLY A 185 6.91 -17.94 5.14
CA GLY A 185 5.57 -17.65 5.66
C GLY A 185 5.02 -18.79 6.54
N TRP A 186 5.28 -20.05 6.17
CA TRP A 186 4.94 -21.21 6.99
C TRP A 186 5.73 -21.25 8.31
N LEU A 187 7.02 -20.93 8.29
CA LEU A 187 7.86 -20.82 9.47
C LEU A 187 7.41 -19.68 10.38
N GLU A 188 7.05 -18.53 9.80
CA GLU A 188 6.57 -17.36 10.57
C GLU A 188 5.32 -17.65 11.38
N ARG A 189 4.38 -18.38 10.82
CA ARG A 189 3.18 -18.83 11.57
C ARG A 189 3.53 -19.73 12.77
N ARG A 190 4.75 -20.28 12.80
CA ARG A 190 5.27 -21.16 13.86
C ARG A 190 6.37 -20.54 14.71
N LYS A 191 6.64 -19.23 14.56
CA LYS A 191 7.69 -18.52 15.31
C LYS A 191 7.48 -18.48 16.83
N TYR A 192 6.32 -18.91 17.33
CA TYR A 192 6.10 -19.15 18.74
C TYR A 192 7.01 -20.27 19.30
N LYS A 193 7.48 -21.20 18.45
CA LYS A 193 8.44 -22.23 18.81
C LYS A 193 9.85 -21.65 18.77
N MET A 194 10.61 -21.84 19.86
CA MET A 194 11.96 -21.28 20.01
C MET A 194 12.90 -21.69 18.86
N HIS A 195 12.95 -23.00 18.51
CA HIS A 195 13.82 -23.48 17.45
C HIS A 195 13.50 -22.89 16.06
N VAL A 196 12.23 -22.63 15.76
CA VAL A 196 11.82 -22.00 14.51
C VAL A 196 12.29 -20.55 14.48
N ARG A 197 12.15 -19.83 15.58
CA ARG A 197 12.62 -18.43 15.69
C ARG A 197 14.12 -18.33 15.50
N VAL A 198 14.90 -19.23 16.14
CA VAL A 198 16.35 -19.30 15.99
C VAL A 198 16.74 -19.69 14.55
N PHE A 199 15.99 -20.59 13.90
CA PHE A 199 16.22 -20.95 12.51
C PHE A 199 15.99 -19.76 11.59
N LEU A 200 14.84 -19.05 11.72
CA LEU A 200 14.52 -17.87 10.91
C LEU A 200 15.55 -16.76 11.05
N SER A 201 16.07 -16.52 12.27
CA SER A 201 17.04 -15.45 12.50
C SER A 201 18.36 -15.62 11.73
N ARG A 202 18.68 -16.82 11.27
CA ARG A 202 19.90 -17.11 10.49
C ARG A 202 19.83 -16.60 9.05
N TRP A 203 18.62 -16.41 8.53
CA TRP A 203 18.36 -16.07 7.12
C TRP A 203 17.86 -14.64 6.93
N ARG A 204 17.98 -13.82 7.97
CA ARG A 204 17.45 -12.46 8.00
C ARG A 204 18.52 -11.46 8.38
N SER A 205 18.43 -10.30 7.75
CA SER A 205 19.23 -9.14 8.12
C SER A 205 18.35 -7.89 8.23
N TYR A 206 18.93 -6.85 8.83
CA TYR A 206 18.33 -5.53 8.83
C TYR A 206 18.54 -4.87 7.48
N ARG A 207 17.47 -4.36 6.90
CA ARG A 207 17.50 -3.56 5.69
C ARG A 207 16.91 -2.17 5.97
N PRO A 208 17.41 -1.10 5.32
CA PRO A 208 16.78 0.20 5.39
C PRO A 208 15.30 0.10 5.03
N CYS A 209 14.46 0.85 5.73
CA CYS A 209 13.05 0.92 5.41
C CYS A 209 12.85 1.48 3.99
N PRO A 210 12.01 0.90 3.15
CA PRO A 210 11.78 1.36 1.79
C PRO A 210 10.87 2.59 1.69
N ALA A 211 10.21 2.98 2.82
CA ALA A 211 9.28 4.11 2.88
C ALA A 211 9.98 5.43 3.12
#